data_2762fafe8d8ec9a3d5c72a9e135f9949
#
_entry.id   2762fafe8d8ec9a3d5c72a9e135f9949
#
_cell.length_a   1.000
_cell.length_b   1.000
_cell.length_c   1.000
_cell.angle_alpha   90.00
_cell.angle_beta   90.00
_cell.angle_gamma   90.00
#
_symmetry.space_group_name_H-M   'P 1'
#
loop_
_entity.id
_entity.type
_entity.pdbx_description
1 polymer ?
#
loop_
_entity_poly.entity_id
_entity_poly.type
_entity_poly.pdbx_seq_one_letter_code
_entity_poly.pdbx_strand_id
1 'polypeptide(L)'
;MKNKGIIKIIAVVAALLSAIGVIAVAAGCGSSGSSTGGGSDSAQLTGAGSTFAYPIYSKWFDEYSKVQPGVTINYQSIGSGAGIQQFTAETVDWGATDAPMTDSQLAKAPREVLHIPTVAGAVAITYNVKGVPNKLKLSPDVLSRIYLGQIKNWNDPALKADNPGVSFPDEPIITVHRSDGSGTTNIYTSYLSAVSPDWKSEVGASTDVKWPVGLGGKGSEGVTGQVKQSEGSIGYVELSYAKQNNLPYALIKNKAGNFVEPTLDNTKAAIQTAVANMPADFRSGSVGNPDGANAYPISGFTYILVYKDQQDQAKGKALVDFLWWGIHDGQRFGASLDYVAQPPQMVTKVEAQIRKINYKGQSLAPAS
;
A
#
# COMPACT_ATOMS: atom_id res chain seq x y z
N MET A 1 -5.96 -45.33 49.10
CA MET A 1 -5.35 -46.54 48.49
C MET A 1 -4.72 -46.04 47.17
N LYS A 2 -3.40 -45.86 47.13
CA LYS A 2 -2.33 -46.67 46.52
C LYS A 2 -2.61 -46.93 45.03
N ASN A 3 -1.76 -46.65 44.02
CA ASN A 3 -0.28 -46.63 43.87
C ASN A 3 0.02 -45.93 42.55
N LYS A 4 0.98 -45.00 42.36
CA LYS A 4 2.43 -45.20 42.12
C LYS A 4 2.80 -46.01 40.86
N GLY A 5 3.59 -45.38 39.98
CA GLY A 5 4.44 -45.96 38.93
C GLY A 5 4.93 -44.86 37.98
N ILE A 6 5.89 -44.17 38.16
CA ILE A 6 7.38 -44.06 38.13
C ILE A 6 8.04 -45.20 37.35
N ILE A 7 8.83 -44.84 36.34
CA ILE A 7 10.10 -45.45 35.84
C ILE A 7 10.43 -44.71 34.51
N LYS A 8 11.38 -43.77 34.46
CA LYS A 8 12.87 -43.90 34.43
C LYS A 8 13.42 -44.42 33.11
N ILE A 9 14.15 -43.54 32.42
CA ILE A 9 15.60 -43.57 32.08
C ILE A 9 15.95 -44.52 30.91
N ILE A 10 16.72 -43.99 29.90
CA ILE A 10 18.20 -44.11 29.82
C ILE A 10 18.70 -43.33 28.58
N ALA A 11 19.70 -42.51 28.83
CA ALA A 11 20.58 -41.94 27.82
C ALA A 11 21.61 -42.97 27.37
N VAL A 12 21.96 -42.99 26.09
CA VAL A 12 23.18 -43.66 25.62
C VAL A 12 23.98 -42.65 24.81
N VAL A 13 25.12 -42.30 25.38
CA VAL A 13 26.26 -41.62 24.75
C VAL A 13 27.13 -42.73 24.15
N ALA A 14 27.53 -42.59 22.88
CA ALA A 14 28.69 -43.29 22.37
C ALA A 14 29.44 -42.38 21.38
N ALA A 15 30.56 -41.93 21.82
CA ALA A 15 31.61 -41.30 21.04
C ALA A 15 32.42 -42.39 20.30
N LEU A 16 32.81 -42.09 19.05
CA LEU A 16 33.94 -42.77 18.43
C LEU A 16 34.76 -41.75 17.62
N LEU A 17 36.02 -41.74 18.01
CA LEU A 17 37.11 -40.91 17.53
C LEU A 17 37.78 -41.51 16.27
N SER A 18 38.35 -40.58 15.48
CA SER A 18 39.63 -40.71 14.74
C SER A 18 39.66 -41.35 13.37
N ALA A 19 39.97 -40.55 12.36
CA ALA A 19 41.14 -40.83 11.53
C ALA A 19 41.64 -39.56 10.83
N ILE A 20 42.86 -39.19 11.14
CA ILE A 20 43.70 -38.16 10.57
C ILE A 20 44.15 -38.63 9.18
N GLY A 21 44.00 -37.77 8.17
CA GLY A 21 44.63 -37.94 6.86
C GLY A 21 45.18 -36.61 6.37
N VAL A 22 46.42 -36.32 6.73
CA VAL A 22 47.23 -35.24 6.19
C VAL A 22 47.74 -35.64 4.83
N ILE A 23 47.44 -34.88 3.77
CA ILE A 23 48.24 -34.88 2.55
C ILE A 23 48.60 -33.42 2.25
N ALA A 24 49.86 -33.15 2.29
CA ALA A 24 50.49 -31.88 1.98
C ALA A 24 50.92 -31.79 0.51
N VAL A 25 50.92 -30.58 0.01
CA VAL A 25 51.79 -29.95 -0.99
C VAL A 25 51.58 -30.26 -2.47
N ALA A 26 51.19 -29.22 -3.20
CA ALA A 26 51.98 -28.79 -4.33
C ALA A 26 51.72 -27.30 -4.57
N ALA A 27 52.74 -26.49 -4.36
CA ALA A 27 52.81 -25.13 -4.83
C ALA A 27 52.84 -25.10 -6.37
N GLY A 28 51.88 -24.39 -6.97
CA GLY A 28 51.83 -24.05 -8.35
C GLY A 28 51.63 -22.55 -8.51
N CYS A 29 52.69 -21.76 -8.69
CA CYS A 29 52.63 -20.42 -9.21
C CYS A 29 52.16 -20.47 -10.65
N GLY A 30 51.08 -19.75 -10.98
CA GLY A 30 50.59 -19.66 -12.34
C GLY A 30 49.52 -18.55 -12.51
N SER A 31 50.00 -17.45 -13.06
CA SER A 31 49.27 -16.40 -13.83
C SER A 31 48.01 -15.79 -13.20
N SER A 32 48.18 -14.53 -12.81
CA SER A 32 47.15 -13.50 -12.73
C SER A 32 46.36 -13.40 -14.05
N GLY A 33 45.25 -14.13 -14.10
CA GLY A 33 44.18 -13.89 -15.02
C GLY A 33 43.18 -12.96 -14.34
N SER A 34 43.14 -11.71 -14.74
CA SER A 34 42.04 -10.80 -14.41
C SER A 34 40.76 -11.36 -15.04
N SER A 35 40.07 -12.20 -14.33
CA SER A 35 38.67 -12.50 -14.67
C SER A 35 37.84 -11.27 -14.33
N THR A 36 37.63 -10.40 -15.35
CA THR A 36 36.47 -9.53 -15.43
C THR A 36 35.21 -10.44 -15.51
N GLY A 37 34.93 -11.16 -14.44
CA GLY A 37 33.66 -11.81 -14.23
C GLY A 37 32.67 -10.71 -13.83
N GLY A 38 31.73 -10.39 -14.72
CA GLY A 38 30.53 -9.68 -14.36
C GLY A 38 29.82 -10.50 -13.29
N GLY A 39 30.10 -10.20 -12.01
CA GLY A 39 29.32 -10.69 -10.90
C GLY A 39 27.92 -10.14 -11.09
N SER A 40 26.95 -11.02 -11.28
CA SER A 40 25.55 -10.64 -11.10
C SER A 40 25.44 -10.10 -9.69
N ASP A 41 25.29 -8.78 -9.54
CA ASP A 41 25.10 -8.15 -8.24
C ASP A 41 23.86 -8.76 -7.60
N SER A 42 24.07 -9.73 -6.73
CA SER A 42 22.98 -10.36 -5.99
C SER A 42 22.65 -9.49 -4.79
N ALA A 43 21.39 -9.11 -4.66
CA ALA A 43 20.92 -8.33 -3.53
C ALA A 43 19.58 -8.87 -3.01
N GLN A 44 19.45 -8.89 -1.70
CA GLN A 44 18.17 -9.16 -1.05
C GLN A 44 17.63 -7.86 -0.46
N LEU A 45 16.48 -7.41 -0.96
CA LEU A 45 15.76 -6.23 -0.48
C LEU A 45 14.57 -6.65 0.38
N THR A 46 14.38 -5.95 1.48
CA THR A 46 13.22 -6.12 2.36
C THR A 46 12.42 -4.84 2.41
N GLY A 47 11.11 -4.96 2.25
CA GLY A 47 10.19 -3.83 2.35
C GLY A 47 8.97 -4.16 3.19
N ALA A 48 8.30 -3.14 3.72
CA ALA A 48 7.08 -3.32 4.49
C ALA A 48 6.14 -2.12 4.37
N GLY A 49 4.84 -2.35 4.45
CA GLY A 49 3.89 -1.25 4.57
C GLY A 49 2.57 -1.45 3.86
N SER A 50 2.23 -0.50 2.98
CA SER A 50 0.95 -0.35 2.34
C SER A 50 0.36 -1.66 1.81
N THR A 51 -0.87 -1.98 2.25
CA THR A 51 -1.68 -3.04 1.66
C THR A 51 -2.44 -2.55 0.42
N PHE A 52 -2.67 -1.24 0.30
CA PHE A 52 -3.24 -0.61 -0.89
C PHE A 52 -2.38 -0.88 -2.14
N ALA A 53 -1.05 -0.78 -2.01
CA ALA A 53 -0.12 -0.97 -3.13
C ALA A 53 0.25 -2.43 -3.37
N TYR A 54 -0.08 -3.35 -2.46
CA TYR A 54 0.40 -4.73 -2.51
C TYR A 54 0.08 -5.47 -3.82
N PRO A 55 -1.11 -5.36 -4.43
CA PRO A 55 -1.40 -6.04 -5.70
C PRO A 55 -0.44 -5.65 -6.82
N ILE A 56 -0.16 -4.36 -7.00
CA ILE A 56 0.77 -3.91 -8.03
C ILE A 56 2.24 -4.18 -7.66
N TYR A 57 2.62 -4.03 -6.39
CA TYR A 57 3.98 -4.33 -5.96
C TYR A 57 4.30 -5.82 -6.08
N SER A 58 3.38 -6.71 -5.72
CA SER A 58 3.55 -8.16 -5.93
C SER A 58 3.76 -8.49 -7.41
N LYS A 59 3.00 -7.85 -8.31
CA LYS A 59 3.21 -7.99 -9.76
C LYS A 59 4.58 -7.46 -10.20
N TRP A 60 5.00 -6.32 -9.65
CA TRP A 60 6.32 -5.75 -9.94
C TRP A 60 7.46 -6.65 -9.48
N PHE A 61 7.38 -7.26 -8.30
CA PHE A 61 8.41 -8.18 -7.82
C PHE A 61 8.56 -9.40 -8.73
N ASP A 62 7.43 -10.00 -9.16
CA ASP A 62 7.42 -11.12 -10.10
C ASP A 62 8.03 -10.73 -11.45
N GLU A 63 7.67 -9.59 -12.02
CA GLU A 63 8.18 -9.16 -13.30
C GLU A 63 9.64 -8.67 -13.23
N TYR A 64 10.02 -7.99 -12.15
CA TYR A 64 11.37 -7.50 -11.97
C TYR A 64 12.38 -8.63 -11.75
N SER A 65 12.00 -9.71 -11.10
CA SER A 65 12.83 -10.90 -10.95
C SER A 65 13.24 -11.53 -12.29
N LYS A 66 12.44 -11.34 -13.34
CA LYS A 66 12.75 -11.79 -14.71
C LYS A 66 13.77 -10.88 -15.40
N VAL A 67 13.81 -9.59 -15.03
CA VAL A 67 14.73 -8.57 -15.55
C VAL A 67 16.05 -8.62 -14.79
N GLN A 68 16.00 -8.79 -13.49
CA GLN A 68 17.15 -8.85 -12.56
C GLN A 68 17.09 -10.09 -11.68
N PRO A 69 17.45 -11.27 -12.20
CA PRO A 69 17.34 -12.53 -11.44
C PRO A 69 18.22 -12.57 -10.19
N GLY A 70 19.25 -11.73 -10.09
CA GLY A 70 20.12 -11.60 -8.91
C GLY A 70 19.46 -10.82 -7.75
N VAL A 71 18.36 -10.11 -7.98
CA VAL A 71 17.69 -9.30 -6.96
C VAL A 71 16.43 -10.02 -6.45
N THR A 72 16.42 -10.31 -5.15
CA THR A 72 15.24 -10.85 -4.46
C THR A 72 14.58 -9.77 -3.63
N ILE A 73 13.27 -9.57 -3.78
CA ILE A 73 12.52 -8.59 -3.01
C ILE A 73 11.49 -9.30 -2.13
N ASN A 74 11.59 -9.10 -0.82
CA ASN A 74 10.63 -9.59 0.15
C ASN A 74 9.81 -8.41 0.70
N TYR A 75 8.50 -8.52 0.67
CA TYR A 75 7.61 -7.46 1.11
C TYR A 75 6.58 -7.95 2.13
N GLN A 76 6.40 -7.18 3.19
CA GLN A 76 5.40 -7.42 4.22
C GLN A 76 4.23 -6.44 4.05
N SER A 77 3.08 -6.94 3.57
CA SER A 77 1.83 -6.18 3.47
C SER A 77 1.17 -6.06 4.85
N ILE A 78 1.57 -5.05 5.63
CA ILE A 78 1.20 -4.90 7.06
C ILE A 78 0.54 -3.56 7.40
N GLY A 79 0.27 -2.73 6.40
CA GLY A 79 -0.29 -1.39 6.52
C GLY A 79 0.76 -0.30 6.63
N SER A 80 0.40 0.90 6.18
CA SER A 80 1.30 2.07 6.10
C SER A 80 1.92 2.43 7.45
N GLY A 81 1.14 2.39 8.52
CA GLY A 81 1.64 2.73 9.86
C GLY A 81 2.76 1.80 10.34
N ALA A 82 2.56 0.49 10.22
CA ALA A 82 3.57 -0.50 10.57
C ALA A 82 4.78 -0.44 9.61
N GLY A 83 4.54 -0.17 8.31
CA GLY A 83 5.62 0.06 7.35
C GLY A 83 6.52 1.24 7.71
N ILE A 84 5.92 2.39 8.06
CA ILE A 84 6.67 3.56 8.55
C ILE A 84 7.45 3.22 9.82
N GLN A 85 6.86 2.46 10.76
CA GLN A 85 7.54 2.06 12.00
C GLN A 85 8.75 1.17 11.72
N GLN A 86 8.62 0.12 10.90
CA GLN A 86 9.73 -0.76 10.54
C GLN A 86 10.82 -0.02 9.75
N PHE A 87 10.43 0.85 8.83
CA PHE A 87 11.36 1.68 8.08
C PHE A 87 12.15 2.62 9.00
N THR A 88 11.46 3.33 9.91
CA THR A 88 12.11 4.23 10.88
C THR A 88 13.02 3.48 11.85
N ALA A 89 12.69 2.24 12.20
CA ALA A 89 13.52 1.36 13.02
C ALA A 89 14.63 0.65 12.23
N GLU A 90 14.76 0.92 10.93
CA GLU A 90 15.75 0.31 10.02
C GLU A 90 15.72 -1.23 9.99
N THR A 91 14.56 -1.84 10.26
CA THR A 91 14.36 -3.30 10.17
C THR A 91 14.02 -3.77 8.75
N VAL A 92 13.77 -2.84 7.84
CA VAL A 92 13.57 -3.05 6.41
C VAL A 92 14.37 -2.05 5.61
N ASP A 93 14.71 -2.37 4.35
CA ASP A 93 15.48 -1.50 3.47
C ASP A 93 14.64 -0.32 2.93
N TRP A 94 13.31 -0.50 2.83
CA TRP A 94 12.38 0.52 2.37
C TRP A 94 10.99 0.36 2.99
N GLY A 95 10.26 1.47 3.11
CA GLY A 95 8.88 1.48 3.59
C GLY A 95 7.88 1.74 2.46
N ALA A 96 6.61 1.39 2.65
CA ALA A 96 5.53 1.78 1.74
C ALA A 96 4.35 2.40 2.49
N THR A 97 3.81 3.48 1.94
CA THR A 97 2.70 4.22 2.55
C THR A 97 1.84 4.92 1.49
N ASP A 98 0.54 5.04 1.76
CA ASP A 98 -0.37 5.82 0.91
C ASP A 98 -0.69 7.19 1.54
N ALA A 99 -0.02 7.51 2.63
CA ALA A 99 -0.01 8.82 3.25
C ALA A 99 1.45 9.26 3.48
N PRO A 100 1.85 10.47 3.10
CA PRO A 100 3.19 10.96 3.41
C PRO A 100 3.47 10.93 4.92
N MET A 101 4.72 10.70 5.29
CA MET A 101 5.13 10.81 6.69
C MET A 101 4.89 12.22 7.20
N THR A 102 4.34 12.31 8.41
CA THR A 102 4.19 13.59 9.12
C THR A 102 5.55 14.13 9.59
N ASP A 103 5.63 15.42 9.91
CA ASP A 103 6.87 16.00 10.45
C ASP A 103 7.32 15.30 11.73
N SER A 104 6.37 14.90 12.59
CA SER A 104 6.69 14.14 13.80
C SER A 104 7.22 12.74 13.54
N GLN A 105 6.84 12.11 12.42
CA GLN A 105 7.39 10.83 11.99
C GLN A 105 8.78 11.01 11.35
N LEU A 106 8.95 12.03 10.52
CA LEU A 106 10.25 12.37 9.92
C LEU A 106 11.29 12.72 10.98
N ALA A 107 10.91 13.45 12.03
CA ALA A 107 11.80 13.79 13.15
C ALA A 107 12.31 12.56 13.92
N LYS A 108 11.64 11.41 13.80
CA LYS A 108 12.08 10.14 14.40
C LYS A 108 12.94 9.29 13.46
N ALA A 109 12.96 9.63 12.18
CA ALA A 109 13.78 8.90 11.21
C ALA A 109 15.27 9.23 11.45
N PRO A 110 16.16 8.23 11.43
CA PRO A 110 17.59 8.43 11.71
C PRO A 110 18.31 9.22 10.63
N ARG A 111 17.72 9.33 9.42
CA ARG A 111 18.31 9.99 8.25
C ARG A 111 17.23 10.66 7.40
N GLU A 112 17.64 11.49 6.45
CA GLU A 112 16.74 12.15 5.48
C GLU A 112 15.95 11.14 4.68
N VAL A 113 14.62 11.26 4.69
CA VAL A 113 13.68 10.37 4.00
C VAL A 113 13.20 11.01 2.72
N LEU A 114 13.26 10.27 1.63
CA LEU A 114 12.67 10.62 0.35
C LEU A 114 11.35 9.85 0.16
N HIS A 115 10.31 10.56 -0.28
CA HIS A 115 9.05 9.99 -0.70
C HIS A 115 9.10 9.80 -2.22
N ILE A 116 8.96 8.57 -2.68
CA ILE A 116 8.97 8.21 -4.10
C ILE A 116 7.56 7.77 -4.49
N PRO A 117 6.75 8.64 -5.10
CA PRO A 117 5.46 8.22 -5.63
C PRO A 117 5.66 7.13 -6.68
N THR A 118 4.84 6.09 -6.65
CA THR A 118 4.98 4.95 -7.56
C THR A 118 3.81 4.83 -8.53
N VAL A 119 2.61 4.70 -8.01
CA VAL A 119 1.35 4.67 -8.77
C VAL A 119 0.27 5.41 -7.98
N ALA A 120 -0.90 5.60 -8.59
CA ALA A 120 -2.08 6.07 -7.88
C ALA A 120 -3.24 5.09 -8.08
N GLY A 121 -4.23 5.17 -7.18
CA GLY A 121 -5.39 4.30 -7.25
C GLY A 121 -6.62 4.93 -6.61
N ALA A 122 -7.76 4.24 -6.74
CA ALA A 122 -9.04 4.61 -6.15
C ALA A 122 -9.32 3.80 -4.89
N VAL A 123 -9.89 4.44 -3.89
CA VAL A 123 -10.54 3.78 -2.76
C VAL A 123 -11.99 3.52 -3.13
N ALA A 124 -12.33 2.28 -3.41
CA ALA A 124 -13.68 1.85 -3.70
C ALA A 124 -14.48 1.66 -2.40
N ILE A 125 -15.71 2.15 -2.38
CA ILE A 125 -16.66 1.85 -1.32
C ILE A 125 -17.39 0.57 -1.72
N THR A 126 -17.08 -0.51 -1.06
CA THR A 126 -17.61 -1.85 -1.33
C THR A 126 -18.65 -2.25 -0.28
N TYR A 127 -19.58 -3.10 -0.67
CA TYR A 127 -20.68 -3.51 0.23
C TYR A 127 -21.13 -4.95 -0.06
N ASN A 128 -21.87 -5.52 0.88
CA ASN A 128 -22.47 -6.84 0.76
C ASN A 128 -23.92 -6.79 1.25
N VAL A 129 -24.84 -6.47 0.33
CA VAL A 129 -26.26 -6.31 0.64
C VAL A 129 -27.10 -7.09 -0.37
N LYS A 130 -27.84 -8.04 0.12
CA LYS A 130 -28.68 -8.91 -0.74
C LYS A 130 -29.75 -8.11 -1.48
N GLY A 131 -29.87 -8.34 -2.77
CA GLY A 131 -30.89 -7.67 -3.60
C GLY A 131 -30.55 -6.25 -4.02
N VAL A 132 -29.47 -5.66 -3.50
CA VAL A 132 -28.99 -4.34 -3.91
C VAL A 132 -28.02 -4.51 -5.11
N PRO A 133 -28.27 -3.79 -6.23
CA PRO A 133 -27.44 -3.93 -7.43
C PRO A 133 -26.01 -3.41 -7.21
N ASN A 134 -25.07 -3.85 -8.05
CA ASN A 134 -23.78 -3.21 -8.18
C ASN A 134 -23.94 -1.73 -8.61
N LYS A 135 -22.97 -0.89 -8.29
CA LYS A 135 -22.95 0.54 -8.60
C LYS A 135 -24.02 1.36 -7.88
N LEU A 136 -24.26 1.01 -6.60
CA LEU A 136 -25.04 1.84 -5.68
C LEU A 136 -24.52 3.28 -5.68
N LYS A 137 -25.40 4.27 -5.72
CA LYS A 137 -25.05 5.69 -5.66
C LYS A 137 -24.97 6.16 -4.22
N LEU A 138 -23.88 6.82 -3.86
CA LEU A 138 -23.70 7.40 -2.53
C LEU A 138 -23.24 8.85 -2.66
N SER A 139 -24.07 9.75 -2.13
CA SER A 139 -23.69 11.15 -1.97
C SER A 139 -22.72 11.33 -0.79
N PRO A 140 -21.94 12.42 -0.75
CA PRO A 140 -21.04 12.73 0.38
C PRO A 140 -21.76 12.77 1.72
N ASP A 141 -22.97 13.35 1.77
CA ASP A 141 -23.79 13.38 2.98
C ASP A 141 -24.16 11.98 3.46
N VAL A 142 -24.69 11.14 2.58
CA VAL A 142 -25.09 9.77 2.92
C VAL A 142 -23.88 8.97 3.41
N LEU A 143 -22.75 9.04 2.69
CA LEU A 143 -21.58 8.26 3.05
C LEU A 143 -20.97 8.67 4.39
N SER A 144 -20.86 9.99 4.64
CA SER A 144 -20.33 10.50 5.92
C SER A 144 -21.24 10.14 7.10
N ARG A 145 -22.56 10.26 6.94
CA ARG A 145 -23.55 9.95 7.99
C ARG A 145 -23.63 8.45 8.30
N ILE A 146 -23.36 7.57 7.32
CA ILE A 146 -23.21 6.13 7.57
C ILE A 146 -22.04 5.89 8.53
N TYR A 147 -20.86 6.44 8.24
CA TYR A 147 -19.66 6.21 9.07
C TYR A 147 -19.66 7.01 10.39
N LEU A 148 -20.48 8.06 10.50
CA LEU A 148 -20.80 8.72 11.78
C LEU A 148 -21.83 7.92 12.62
N GLY A 149 -22.43 6.86 12.07
CA GLY A 149 -23.48 6.08 12.74
C GLY A 149 -24.82 6.79 12.84
N GLN A 150 -25.06 7.81 12.03
CA GLN A 150 -26.31 8.55 11.94
C GLN A 150 -27.32 7.84 11.02
N ILE A 151 -26.87 7.27 9.91
CA ILE A 151 -27.66 6.37 9.06
C ILE A 151 -27.31 4.94 9.46
N LYS A 152 -28.27 4.21 10.01
CA LYS A 152 -28.05 2.90 10.65
C LYS A 152 -28.71 1.73 9.93
N ASN A 153 -29.53 2.01 8.91
CA ASN A 153 -30.32 1.00 8.21
C ASN A 153 -30.25 1.23 6.71
N TRP A 154 -30.21 0.15 5.93
CA TRP A 154 -30.15 0.23 4.49
C TRP A 154 -31.40 0.84 3.87
N ASN A 155 -32.59 0.71 4.48
CA ASN A 155 -33.82 1.31 3.97
C ASN A 155 -34.00 2.79 4.31
N ASP A 156 -32.95 3.47 4.81
CA ASP A 156 -33.00 4.90 5.16
C ASP A 156 -33.47 5.75 3.97
N PRO A 157 -34.34 6.75 4.19
CA PRO A 157 -34.83 7.65 3.14
C PRO A 157 -33.72 8.34 2.34
N ALA A 158 -32.58 8.68 2.95
CA ALA A 158 -31.46 9.33 2.26
C ALA A 158 -30.79 8.41 1.23
N LEU A 159 -30.64 7.13 1.54
CA LEU A 159 -30.16 6.11 0.60
C LEU A 159 -31.12 5.94 -0.59
N LYS A 160 -32.42 5.90 -0.32
CA LYS A 160 -33.47 5.82 -1.36
C LYS A 160 -33.47 7.05 -2.26
N ALA A 161 -33.24 8.24 -1.70
CA ALA A 161 -33.15 9.48 -2.48
C ALA A 161 -31.99 9.49 -3.49
N ASP A 162 -30.82 8.95 -3.10
CA ASP A 162 -29.69 8.79 -4.01
C ASP A 162 -29.95 7.67 -5.06
N ASN A 163 -30.83 6.72 -4.78
CA ASN A 163 -31.07 5.51 -5.57
C ASN A 163 -32.55 5.29 -5.88
N PRO A 164 -33.21 6.15 -6.62
CA PRO A 164 -34.62 5.95 -6.97
C PRO A 164 -34.80 4.64 -7.76
N GLY A 165 -35.77 3.84 -7.30
CA GLY A 165 -36.09 2.54 -7.91
C GLY A 165 -35.33 1.33 -7.34
N VAL A 166 -34.38 1.54 -6.43
CA VAL A 166 -33.72 0.46 -5.69
C VAL A 166 -34.55 0.08 -4.47
N SER A 167 -34.87 -1.20 -4.35
CA SER A 167 -35.52 -1.76 -3.13
C SER A 167 -34.43 -2.13 -2.14
N PHE A 168 -34.33 -1.38 -1.06
CA PHE A 168 -33.42 -1.67 0.03
C PHE A 168 -34.06 -2.57 1.10
N PRO A 169 -33.31 -3.56 1.62
CA PRO A 169 -33.80 -4.38 2.73
C PRO A 169 -33.89 -3.55 4.03
N ASP A 170 -34.76 -3.97 4.94
CA ASP A 170 -34.84 -3.44 6.29
C ASP A 170 -33.80 -4.13 7.17
N GLU A 171 -32.53 -3.78 6.97
CA GLU A 171 -31.38 -4.41 7.62
C GLU A 171 -30.43 -3.33 8.19
N PRO A 172 -29.78 -3.60 9.34
CA PRO A 172 -28.76 -2.72 9.89
C PRO A 172 -27.56 -2.58 8.93
N ILE A 173 -26.98 -1.39 8.88
CA ILE A 173 -25.70 -1.15 8.20
C ILE A 173 -24.57 -1.54 9.16
N ILE A 174 -23.69 -2.42 8.70
CA ILE A 174 -22.46 -2.80 9.40
C ILE A 174 -21.29 -2.12 8.68
N THR A 175 -20.78 -1.02 9.23
CA THR A 175 -19.59 -0.38 8.69
C THR A 175 -18.35 -1.21 8.99
N VAL A 176 -17.46 -1.34 8.01
CA VAL A 176 -16.17 -2.02 8.16
C VAL A 176 -15.06 -1.02 7.88
N HIS A 177 -14.10 -0.94 8.78
CA HIS A 177 -12.96 -0.01 8.69
C HIS A 177 -11.64 -0.71 8.98
N ARG A 178 -10.53 -0.04 8.75
CA ARG A 178 -9.20 -0.55 9.07
C ARG A 178 -8.98 -0.51 10.59
N SER A 179 -8.36 -1.57 11.11
CA SER A 179 -7.94 -1.68 12.52
C SER A 179 -6.43 -1.45 12.72
N ASP A 180 -5.72 -1.16 11.65
CA ASP A 180 -4.27 -0.86 11.62
C ASP A 180 -4.02 0.55 11.07
N GLY A 181 -2.83 1.08 11.28
CA GLY A 181 -2.41 2.35 10.67
C GLY A 181 -2.36 2.23 9.15
N SER A 182 -3.28 2.90 8.44
CA SER A 182 -3.59 2.67 7.03
C SER A 182 -3.54 3.95 6.20
N GLY A 183 -2.76 3.93 5.12
CA GLY A 183 -2.81 4.98 4.11
C GLY A 183 -4.14 5.05 3.38
N THR A 184 -4.79 3.89 3.13
CA THR A 184 -6.16 3.84 2.58
C THR A 184 -7.15 4.56 3.48
N THR A 185 -7.04 4.37 4.80
CA THR A 185 -7.82 5.13 5.78
C THR A 185 -7.54 6.64 5.67
N ASN A 186 -6.28 7.04 5.52
CA ASN A 186 -5.95 8.45 5.35
C ASN A 186 -6.60 9.04 4.08
N ILE A 187 -6.54 8.33 2.94
CA ILE A 187 -7.20 8.76 1.70
C ILE A 187 -8.70 8.93 1.93
N TYR A 188 -9.34 7.93 2.53
CA TYR A 188 -10.78 7.92 2.76
C TYR A 188 -11.23 8.99 3.76
N THR A 189 -10.56 9.10 4.90
CA THR A 189 -10.92 10.09 5.95
C THR A 189 -10.59 11.52 5.54
N SER A 190 -9.60 11.73 4.67
CA SER A 190 -9.34 13.02 4.04
C SER A 190 -10.50 13.46 3.13
N TYR A 191 -11.03 12.52 2.34
CA TYR A 191 -12.24 12.78 1.55
C TYR A 191 -13.42 13.11 2.44
N LEU A 192 -13.71 12.29 3.47
CA LEU A 192 -14.82 12.56 4.39
C LEU A 192 -14.68 13.92 5.09
N SER A 193 -13.47 14.30 5.48
CA SER A 193 -13.18 15.61 6.08
C SER A 193 -13.35 16.77 5.10
N ALA A 194 -13.11 16.54 3.81
CA ALA A 194 -13.29 17.55 2.77
C ALA A 194 -14.77 17.81 2.44
N VAL A 195 -15.65 16.80 2.65
CA VAL A 195 -17.05 16.87 2.22
C VAL A 195 -18.07 16.97 3.36
N SER A 196 -17.66 16.69 4.61
CA SER A 196 -18.52 16.73 5.80
C SER A 196 -17.87 17.54 6.93
N PRO A 197 -18.44 18.71 7.29
CA PRO A 197 -17.98 19.46 8.46
C PRO A 197 -18.08 18.67 9.77
N ASP A 198 -19.14 17.89 9.94
CA ASP A 198 -19.34 17.06 11.14
C ASP A 198 -18.23 16.00 11.26
N TRP A 199 -17.94 15.28 10.15
CA TRP A 199 -16.82 14.33 10.13
C TRP A 199 -15.50 15.01 10.46
N LYS A 200 -15.25 16.18 9.85
CA LYS A 200 -14.01 16.93 10.06
C LYS A 200 -13.82 17.33 11.51
N SER A 201 -14.89 17.73 12.20
CA SER A 201 -14.84 18.20 13.59
C SER A 201 -14.81 17.04 14.61
N GLU A 202 -15.52 15.93 14.34
CA GLU A 202 -15.67 14.83 15.29
C GLU A 202 -14.57 13.77 15.14
N VAL A 203 -14.09 13.52 13.92
CA VAL A 203 -13.15 12.42 13.61
C VAL A 203 -11.86 12.92 12.97
N GLY A 204 -11.97 13.77 11.94
CA GLY A 204 -10.83 14.28 11.19
C GLY A 204 -10.28 13.27 10.16
N ALA A 205 -9.00 13.49 9.78
CA ALA A 205 -8.29 12.70 8.78
C ALA A 205 -6.92 12.25 9.30
N SER A 206 -6.64 10.94 9.24
CA SER A 206 -5.37 10.35 9.65
C SER A 206 -5.25 8.93 9.08
N THR A 207 -4.07 8.33 9.22
CA THR A 207 -3.86 6.88 9.00
C THR A 207 -4.52 6.01 10.06
N ASP A 208 -4.84 6.59 11.21
CA ASP A 208 -5.55 5.96 12.32
C ASP A 208 -6.45 7.02 12.96
N VAL A 209 -7.75 6.74 13.02
CA VAL A 209 -8.78 7.61 13.58
C VAL A 209 -9.62 6.84 14.58
N LYS A 210 -10.26 7.56 15.51
CA LYS A 210 -11.24 6.97 16.41
C LYS A 210 -12.57 6.81 15.66
N TRP A 211 -12.82 5.61 15.13
CA TRP A 211 -14.03 5.32 14.39
C TRP A 211 -15.27 5.40 15.30
N PRO A 212 -16.31 6.13 14.90
CA PRO A 212 -17.55 6.23 15.69
C PRO A 212 -18.29 4.90 15.79
N VAL A 213 -18.31 4.12 14.72
CA VAL A 213 -19.01 2.84 14.60
C VAL A 213 -18.24 1.88 13.71
N GLY A 214 -18.56 0.59 13.78
CA GLY A 214 -18.11 -0.41 12.82
C GLY A 214 -17.19 -1.49 13.39
N LEU A 215 -16.80 -2.38 12.50
CA LEU A 215 -15.91 -3.51 12.75
C LEU A 215 -14.54 -3.25 12.14
N GLY A 216 -13.50 -3.59 12.87
CA GLY A 216 -12.12 -3.46 12.40
C GLY A 216 -11.65 -4.65 11.57
N GLY A 217 -11.09 -4.40 10.38
CA GLY A 217 -10.38 -5.38 9.56
C GLY A 217 -8.91 -5.00 9.42
N LYS A 218 -7.99 -5.94 9.66
CA LYS A 218 -6.55 -5.69 9.50
C LYS A 218 -6.17 -5.78 8.02
N GLY A 219 -5.54 -4.73 7.51
CA GLY A 219 -5.16 -4.65 6.09
C GLY A 219 -6.37 -4.51 5.15
N SER A 220 -6.11 -4.32 3.87
CA SER A 220 -7.16 -4.36 2.83
C SER A 220 -7.80 -5.74 2.74
N GLU A 221 -7.02 -6.79 2.95
CA GLU A 221 -7.46 -8.19 2.99
C GLU A 221 -8.49 -8.44 4.10
N GLY A 222 -8.23 -7.90 5.29
CA GLY A 222 -9.14 -8.03 6.45
C GLY A 222 -10.46 -7.31 6.23
N VAL A 223 -10.45 -6.08 5.69
CA VAL A 223 -11.67 -5.35 5.34
C VAL A 223 -12.44 -6.08 4.25
N THR A 224 -11.77 -6.52 3.18
CA THR A 224 -12.39 -7.29 2.10
C THR A 224 -13.05 -8.57 2.61
N GLY A 225 -12.35 -9.31 3.48
CA GLY A 225 -12.87 -10.55 4.10
C GLY A 225 -14.10 -10.28 4.96
N GLN A 226 -14.08 -9.24 5.79
CA GLN A 226 -15.20 -8.86 6.64
C GLN A 226 -16.44 -8.47 5.81
N VAL A 227 -16.26 -7.63 4.77
CA VAL A 227 -17.37 -7.24 3.88
C VAL A 227 -17.94 -8.46 3.18
N LYS A 228 -17.10 -9.35 2.67
CA LYS A 228 -17.53 -10.56 1.96
C LYS A 228 -18.35 -11.52 2.84
N GLN A 229 -18.01 -11.61 4.12
CA GLN A 229 -18.64 -12.55 5.07
C GLN A 229 -19.86 -11.96 5.80
N SER A 230 -19.97 -10.65 5.88
CA SER A 230 -21.02 -9.98 6.67
C SER A 230 -22.09 -9.38 5.76
N GLU A 231 -23.27 -10.00 5.69
CA GLU A 231 -24.44 -9.40 5.02
C GLU A 231 -24.81 -8.08 5.70
N GLY A 232 -25.26 -7.09 4.95
CA GLY A 232 -25.55 -5.74 5.44
C GLY A 232 -24.30 -4.86 5.63
N SER A 233 -23.12 -5.30 5.25
CA SER A 233 -21.89 -4.53 5.46
C SER A 233 -21.54 -3.57 4.35
N ILE A 234 -20.80 -2.52 4.72
CA ILE A 234 -20.16 -1.53 3.84
C ILE A 234 -18.73 -1.25 4.33
N GLY A 235 -17.77 -1.25 3.42
CA GLY A 235 -16.36 -1.00 3.73
C GLY A 235 -15.67 -0.20 2.63
N TYR A 236 -14.37 0.06 2.81
CA TYR A 236 -13.55 0.77 1.83
C TYR A 236 -12.22 0.02 1.63
N VAL A 237 -11.86 -0.18 0.38
CA VAL A 237 -10.62 -0.86 -0.02
C VAL A 237 -10.08 -0.25 -1.32
N GLU A 238 -8.83 -0.51 -1.64
CA GLU A 238 -8.35 -0.22 -2.99
C GLU A 238 -9.14 -1.04 -4.02
N LEU A 239 -9.41 -0.47 -5.20
CA LEU A 239 -10.35 -1.01 -6.19
C LEU A 239 -10.03 -2.45 -6.62
N SER A 240 -8.76 -2.80 -6.77
CA SER A 240 -8.39 -4.15 -7.20
C SER A 240 -8.83 -5.23 -6.20
N TYR A 241 -8.87 -4.93 -4.91
CA TYR A 241 -9.40 -5.87 -3.90
C TYR A 241 -10.90 -6.12 -4.08
N ALA A 242 -11.68 -5.09 -4.36
CA ALA A 242 -13.11 -5.25 -4.62
C ALA A 242 -13.34 -6.10 -5.87
N LYS A 243 -12.63 -5.81 -6.96
CA LYS A 243 -12.76 -6.55 -8.23
C LYS A 243 -12.29 -7.99 -8.14
N GLN A 244 -11.11 -8.24 -7.57
CA GLN A 244 -10.56 -9.59 -7.42
C GLN A 244 -11.43 -10.50 -6.54
N ASN A 245 -12.19 -9.91 -5.62
CA ASN A 245 -13.11 -10.63 -4.74
C ASN A 245 -14.56 -10.62 -5.20
N ASN A 246 -14.86 -10.05 -6.39
CA ASN A 246 -16.21 -9.93 -6.96
C ASN A 246 -17.19 -9.20 -6.01
N LEU A 247 -16.69 -8.24 -5.22
CA LEU A 247 -17.51 -7.41 -4.37
C LEU A 247 -18.12 -6.26 -5.20
N PRO A 248 -19.39 -5.93 -5.00
CA PRO A 248 -19.98 -4.74 -5.57
C PRO A 248 -19.33 -3.49 -4.97
N TYR A 249 -19.32 -2.41 -5.74
CA TYR A 249 -18.80 -1.11 -5.31
C TYR A 249 -19.70 0.04 -5.77
N ALA A 250 -19.67 1.13 -5.02
CA ALA A 250 -20.54 2.28 -5.21
C ALA A 250 -19.98 3.29 -6.22
N LEU A 251 -20.89 4.06 -6.81
CA LEU A 251 -20.62 5.32 -7.47
C LEU A 251 -20.66 6.43 -6.42
N ILE A 252 -19.66 7.28 -6.39
CA ILE A 252 -19.57 8.36 -5.41
C ILE A 252 -19.84 9.69 -6.09
N LYS A 253 -20.70 10.50 -5.49
CA LYS A 253 -21.00 11.84 -6.02
C LYS A 253 -19.80 12.75 -5.80
N ASN A 254 -19.26 13.29 -6.90
CA ASN A 254 -18.09 14.16 -6.88
C ASN A 254 -18.48 15.65 -6.69
N LYS A 255 -17.50 16.52 -6.63
CA LYS A 255 -17.67 17.98 -6.45
C LYS A 255 -18.49 18.62 -7.57
N ALA A 256 -18.46 18.08 -8.78
CA ALA A 256 -19.27 18.53 -9.91
C ALA A 256 -20.74 18.07 -9.84
N GLY A 257 -21.11 17.24 -8.84
CA GLY A 257 -22.46 16.72 -8.67
C GLY A 257 -22.76 15.42 -9.42
N ASN A 258 -21.77 14.82 -10.08
CA ASN A 258 -21.92 13.60 -10.82
C ASN A 258 -21.61 12.36 -9.95
N PHE A 259 -22.40 11.30 -10.10
CA PHE A 259 -22.06 10.00 -9.52
C PHE A 259 -21.02 9.29 -10.40
N VAL A 260 -19.81 9.14 -9.89
CA VAL A 260 -18.64 8.68 -10.64
C VAL A 260 -18.18 7.31 -10.15
N GLU A 261 -17.90 6.43 -11.09
CA GLU A 261 -17.36 5.09 -10.85
C GLU A 261 -15.84 5.17 -10.62
N PRO A 262 -15.25 4.32 -9.74
CA PRO A 262 -13.80 4.24 -9.55
C PRO A 262 -13.09 3.52 -10.72
N THR A 263 -13.29 4.01 -11.95
CA THR A 263 -12.59 3.50 -13.13
C THR A 263 -11.19 4.09 -13.24
N LEU A 264 -10.34 3.43 -14.05
CA LEU A 264 -8.99 3.91 -14.33
C LEU A 264 -9.01 5.35 -14.88
N ASP A 265 -9.90 5.64 -15.84
CA ASP A 265 -10.01 6.98 -16.45
C ASP A 265 -10.48 8.04 -15.46
N ASN A 266 -11.46 7.71 -14.62
CA ASN A 266 -11.99 8.64 -13.63
C ASN A 266 -11.00 8.88 -12.48
N THR A 267 -10.23 7.86 -12.12
CA THR A 267 -9.11 7.99 -11.18
C THR A 267 -8.00 8.83 -11.78
N LYS A 268 -7.64 8.61 -13.04
CA LYS A 268 -6.66 9.41 -13.78
C LYS A 268 -7.07 10.88 -13.84
N ALA A 269 -8.36 11.18 -14.10
CA ALA A 269 -8.87 12.53 -14.09
C ALA A 269 -8.68 13.22 -12.72
N ALA A 270 -8.90 12.49 -11.62
CA ALA A 270 -8.67 13.00 -10.27
C ALA A 270 -7.17 13.26 -10.01
N ILE A 271 -6.31 12.33 -10.38
CA ILE A 271 -4.86 12.43 -10.17
C ILE A 271 -4.24 13.59 -10.94
N GLN A 272 -4.70 13.85 -12.17
CA GLN A 272 -4.19 14.96 -12.99
C GLN A 272 -4.35 16.32 -12.30
N THR A 273 -5.41 16.54 -11.55
CA THR A 273 -5.61 17.79 -10.80
C THR A 273 -4.61 17.94 -9.65
N ALA A 274 -4.21 16.85 -9.01
CA ALA A 274 -3.26 16.86 -7.91
C ALA A 274 -1.81 17.07 -8.37
N VAL A 275 -1.45 16.53 -9.52
CA VAL A 275 -0.08 16.61 -10.05
C VAL A 275 0.37 18.05 -10.30
N ALA A 276 -0.56 18.93 -10.71
CA ALA A 276 -0.27 20.35 -10.95
C ALA A 276 0.24 21.06 -9.68
N ASN A 277 -0.25 20.65 -8.50
CA ASN A 277 0.07 21.24 -7.20
C ASN A 277 0.97 20.36 -6.34
N MET A 278 1.58 19.29 -6.93
CA MET A 278 2.42 18.37 -6.19
C MET A 278 3.71 19.07 -5.73
N PRO A 279 3.97 19.14 -4.42
CA PRO A 279 5.20 19.75 -3.89
C PRO A 279 6.45 18.95 -4.30
N ALA A 280 7.61 19.61 -4.22
CA ALA A 280 8.88 19.04 -4.67
C ALA A 280 9.34 17.81 -3.84
N ASP A 281 8.88 17.71 -2.59
CA ASP A 281 9.14 16.59 -1.69
C ASP A 281 8.08 15.48 -1.77
N PHE A 282 7.08 15.65 -2.65
CA PHE A 282 5.94 14.75 -2.83
C PHE A 282 5.06 14.52 -1.59
N ARG A 283 5.21 15.30 -0.55
CA ARG A 283 4.43 15.18 0.69
C ARG A 283 3.06 15.85 0.56
N SER A 284 2.40 15.59 -0.54
CA SER A 284 0.99 15.92 -0.72
C SER A 284 0.14 14.74 -0.26
N GLY A 285 -0.86 15.02 0.54
CA GLY A 285 -1.79 14.00 1.03
C GLY A 285 -2.68 13.41 -0.07
N SER A 286 -3.84 12.94 0.31
CA SER A 286 -4.84 12.41 -0.62
C SER A 286 -5.37 13.48 -1.58
N VAL A 287 -5.85 13.03 -2.73
CA VAL A 287 -6.52 13.85 -3.74
C VAL A 287 -8.01 14.02 -3.37
N GLY A 288 -8.30 14.36 -2.10
CA GLY A 288 -9.67 14.36 -1.57
C GLY A 288 -10.60 15.33 -2.31
N ASN A 289 -11.63 14.80 -2.97
CA ASN A 289 -12.69 15.55 -3.67
C ASN A 289 -12.18 16.58 -4.70
N PRO A 290 -11.38 16.19 -5.69
CA PRO A 290 -10.82 17.09 -6.69
C PRO A 290 -11.87 17.67 -7.63
N ASP A 291 -11.52 18.77 -8.30
CA ASP A 291 -12.35 19.32 -9.37
C ASP A 291 -12.36 18.41 -10.60
N GLY A 292 -13.43 18.46 -11.38
CA GLY A 292 -13.57 17.73 -12.63
C GLY A 292 -14.85 16.91 -12.72
N ALA A 293 -15.52 16.97 -13.88
CA ALA A 293 -16.82 16.31 -14.08
C ALA A 293 -16.76 14.80 -13.89
N ASN A 294 -15.63 14.18 -14.26
CA ASN A 294 -15.42 12.73 -14.19
C ASN A 294 -14.39 12.34 -13.12
N ALA A 295 -13.88 13.28 -12.32
CA ALA A 295 -12.88 12.97 -11.30
C ALA A 295 -13.49 12.11 -10.18
N TYR A 296 -12.92 10.92 -9.96
CA TYR A 296 -13.34 10.06 -8.84
C TYR A 296 -12.84 10.64 -7.51
N PRO A 297 -13.74 10.91 -6.54
CA PRO A 297 -13.40 11.79 -5.43
C PRO A 297 -12.53 11.16 -4.34
N ILE A 298 -12.37 9.83 -4.31
CA ILE A 298 -11.61 9.12 -3.28
C ILE A 298 -10.38 8.46 -3.93
N SER A 299 -9.40 9.29 -4.29
CA SER A 299 -8.19 8.84 -4.99
C SER A 299 -6.92 9.26 -4.23
N GLY A 300 -5.84 8.55 -4.43
CA GLY A 300 -4.56 8.87 -3.78
C GLY A 300 -3.36 8.22 -4.44
N PHE A 301 -2.18 8.73 -4.09
CA PHE A 301 -0.90 8.15 -4.46
C PHE A 301 -0.45 7.13 -3.42
N THR A 302 0.40 6.20 -3.86
CA THR A 302 1.20 5.37 -2.95
C THR A 302 2.67 5.67 -3.15
N TYR A 303 3.44 5.57 -2.09
CA TYR A 303 4.84 6.00 -2.02
C TYR A 303 5.71 4.87 -1.50
N ILE A 304 6.91 4.76 -2.05
CA ILE A 304 8.02 4.07 -1.42
C ILE A 304 8.85 5.10 -0.64
N LEU A 305 9.16 4.78 0.62
CA LEU A 305 10.01 5.56 1.51
C LEU A 305 11.43 5.01 1.43
N VAL A 306 12.39 5.87 1.16
CA VAL A 306 13.80 5.52 1.02
C VAL A 306 14.66 6.52 1.77
N TYR A 307 15.71 6.06 2.44
CA TYR A 307 16.74 6.98 2.94
C TYR A 307 17.56 7.54 1.79
N LYS A 308 17.79 8.85 1.80
CA LYS A 308 18.60 9.51 0.80
C LYS A 308 20.04 8.97 0.77
N ASP A 309 20.63 8.79 1.96
CA ASP A 309 21.99 8.28 2.13
C ASP A 309 21.94 6.78 2.49
N GLN A 310 22.33 5.93 1.54
CA GLN A 310 22.34 4.48 1.70
C GLN A 310 23.56 4.02 2.49
N GLN A 311 23.40 3.01 3.35
CA GLN A 311 24.49 2.45 4.16
C GLN A 311 25.20 1.28 3.49
N ASP A 312 24.54 0.61 2.56
CA ASP A 312 25.04 -0.49 1.74
C ASP A 312 24.92 -0.12 0.27
N GLN A 313 26.03 -0.14 -0.44
CA GLN A 313 26.09 0.26 -1.86
C GLN A 313 25.32 -0.71 -2.76
N ALA A 314 25.47 -2.02 -2.53
CA ALA A 314 24.84 -3.04 -3.37
C ALA A 314 23.31 -3.04 -3.19
N LYS A 315 22.83 -3.01 -1.95
CA LYS A 315 21.40 -2.88 -1.65
C LYS A 315 20.84 -1.56 -2.15
N GLY A 316 21.54 -0.46 -1.92
CA GLY A 316 21.13 0.87 -2.37
C GLY A 316 21.02 0.93 -3.90
N LYS A 317 21.99 0.36 -4.62
CA LYS A 317 21.95 0.29 -6.09
C LYS A 317 20.78 -0.58 -6.57
N ALA A 318 20.60 -1.77 -6.01
CA ALA A 318 19.49 -2.66 -6.36
C ALA A 318 18.11 -2.02 -6.09
N LEU A 319 17.97 -1.30 -4.98
CA LEU A 319 16.74 -0.57 -4.66
C LEU A 319 16.47 0.56 -5.66
N VAL A 320 17.49 1.34 -6.01
CA VAL A 320 17.38 2.42 -7.00
C VAL A 320 17.04 1.87 -8.39
N ASP A 321 17.65 0.77 -8.82
CA ASP A 321 17.34 0.13 -10.10
C ASP A 321 15.90 -0.41 -10.13
N PHE A 322 15.43 -1.01 -9.04
CA PHE A 322 14.04 -1.42 -8.90
C PHE A 322 13.07 -0.23 -8.98
N LEU A 323 13.36 0.86 -8.27
CA LEU A 323 12.55 2.08 -8.32
C LEU A 323 12.52 2.69 -9.72
N TRP A 324 13.68 2.76 -10.36
CA TRP A 324 13.80 3.27 -11.73
C TRP A 324 12.96 2.44 -12.70
N TRP A 325 13.12 1.13 -12.66
CA TRP A 325 12.31 0.21 -13.46
C TRP A 325 10.81 0.36 -13.14
N GLY A 326 10.45 0.48 -11.85
CA GLY A 326 9.06 0.60 -11.40
C GLY A 326 8.35 1.82 -11.95
N ILE A 327 9.03 2.99 -12.01
CA ILE A 327 8.46 4.23 -12.55
C ILE A 327 8.48 4.32 -14.08
N HIS A 328 9.13 3.40 -14.77
CA HIS A 328 9.18 3.29 -16.22
C HIS A 328 8.47 2.02 -16.71
N ASP A 329 9.20 0.93 -16.91
CA ASP A 329 8.66 -0.32 -17.45
C ASP A 329 7.58 -0.95 -16.57
N GLY A 330 7.68 -0.81 -15.25
CA GLY A 330 6.72 -1.30 -14.28
C GLY A 330 5.33 -0.67 -14.44
N GLN A 331 5.26 0.56 -14.95
CA GLN A 331 3.98 1.29 -15.10
C GLN A 331 2.98 0.56 -16.02
N ARG A 332 3.46 -0.18 -17.02
CA ARG A 332 2.59 -0.94 -17.96
C ARG A 332 1.69 -1.97 -17.29
N PHE A 333 2.05 -2.43 -16.09
CA PHE A 333 1.27 -3.42 -15.35
C PHE A 333 0.15 -2.79 -14.51
N GLY A 334 0.16 -1.47 -14.32
CA GLY A 334 -0.81 -0.76 -13.49
C GLY A 334 -2.25 -0.93 -13.97
N ALA A 335 -2.49 -0.69 -15.27
CA ALA A 335 -3.85 -0.67 -15.85
C ALA A 335 -4.62 -1.99 -15.66
N SER A 336 -3.94 -3.13 -15.75
CA SER A 336 -4.57 -4.46 -15.56
C SER A 336 -4.98 -4.75 -14.12
N LEU A 337 -4.49 -3.95 -13.18
CA LEU A 337 -4.77 -4.03 -11.74
C LEU A 337 -5.46 -2.76 -11.21
N ASP A 338 -6.02 -1.95 -12.10
CA ASP A 338 -6.75 -0.71 -11.78
C ASP A 338 -5.91 0.40 -11.12
N TYR A 339 -4.58 0.36 -11.28
CA TYR A 339 -3.71 1.46 -10.86
C TYR A 339 -3.40 2.40 -12.02
N VAL A 340 -3.42 3.68 -11.71
CA VAL A 340 -3.07 4.75 -12.64
C VAL A 340 -1.56 4.92 -12.68
N ALA A 341 -1.00 4.79 -13.86
CA ALA A 341 0.40 5.11 -14.13
C ALA A 341 0.66 6.61 -13.92
N GLN A 342 1.87 6.94 -13.55
CA GLN A 342 2.28 8.34 -13.38
C GLN A 342 2.25 9.11 -14.71
N PRO A 343 1.70 10.33 -14.74
CA PRO A 343 1.82 11.19 -15.92
C PRO A 343 3.29 11.53 -16.22
N PRO A 344 3.68 11.76 -17.49
CA PRO A 344 5.08 12.00 -17.87
C PRO A 344 5.77 13.11 -17.05
N GLN A 345 5.06 14.21 -16.79
CA GLN A 345 5.58 15.31 -15.96
C GLN A 345 5.85 14.91 -14.50
N MET A 346 5.14 13.91 -14.00
CA MET A 346 5.39 13.35 -12.68
C MET A 346 6.61 12.43 -12.69
N VAL A 347 6.74 11.60 -13.72
CA VAL A 347 7.90 10.70 -13.90
C VAL A 347 9.19 11.51 -13.85
N THR A 348 9.31 12.62 -14.61
CA THR A 348 10.49 13.49 -14.60
C THR A 348 10.83 14.03 -13.19
N LYS A 349 9.80 14.44 -12.42
CA LYS A 349 10.01 14.89 -11.03
C LYS A 349 10.48 13.74 -10.12
N VAL A 350 9.93 12.55 -10.31
CA VAL A 350 10.29 11.36 -9.51
C VAL A 350 11.70 10.88 -9.85
N GLU A 351 12.09 10.91 -11.12
CA GLU A 351 13.47 10.65 -11.53
C GLU A 351 14.46 11.57 -10.79
N ALA A 352 14.15 12.88 -10.77
CA ALA A 352 14.97 13.85 -10.05
C ALA A 352 15.06 13.55 -8.53
N GLN A 353 14.01 12.97 -7.96
CA GLN A 353 14.01 12.53 -6.56
C GLN A 353 14.85 11.27 -6.36
N ILE A 354 14.71 10.27 -7.23
CA ILE A 354 15.51 9.03 -7.19
C ILE A 354 17.00 9.34 -7.37
N ARG A 355 17.37 10.31 -8.22
CA ARG A 355 18.77 10.72 -8.41
C ARG A 355 19.43 11.31 -7.16
N LYS A 356 18.68 11.71 -6.14
CA LYS A 356 19.21 12.16 -4.83
C LYS A 356 19.66 11.00 -3.94
N ILE A 357 19.20 9.76 -4.23
CA ILE A 357 19.62 8.57 -3.49
C ILE A 357 21.09 8.30 -3.79
N ASN A 358 21.90 8.22 -2.76
CA ASN A 358 23.34 8.16 -2.90
C ASN A 358 23.98 7.17 -1.91
N TYR A 359 25.21 6.79 -2.21
CA TYR A 359 26.13 6.13 -1.28
C TYR A 359 27.42 6.94 -1.21
N LYS A 360 27.77 7.42 -0.02
CA LYS A 360 28.95 8.26 0.22
C LYS A 360 29.03 9.48 -0.71
N GLY A 361 27.91 10.12 -0.99
CA GLY A 361 27.80 11.30 -1.85
C GLY A 361 27.75 11.03 -3.35
N GLN A 362 27.87 9.77 -3.80
CA GLN A 362 27.73 9.40 -5.21
C GLN A 362 26.32 8.88 -5.49
N SER A 363 25.62 9.48 -6.47
CA SER A 363 24.28 9.02 -6.87
C SER A 363 24.32 7.57 -7.32
N LEU A 364 23.31 6.80 -6.91
CA LEU A 364 23.13 5.40 -7.30
C LEU A 364 22.23 5.25 -8.53
N ALA A 365 21.59 6.34 -9.00
CA ALA A 365 20.72 6.31 -10.17
C ALA A 365 21.52 6.06 -11.47
N PRO A 366 20.85 5.51 -12.51
CA PRO A 366 21.45 5.37 -13.83
C PRO A 366 21.96 6.73 -14.34
N ALA A 367 23.08 6.71 -15.08
CA ALA A 367 23.54 7.88 -15.80
C ALA A 367 22.46 8.33 -16.79
N SER A 368 22.29 9.63 -16.94
CA SER A 368 21.33 10.24 -17.88
C SER A 368 21.78 10.07 -19.32
#